data_611baed2954d3cddbf70e84f8ca1a8e8
#
_entry.id   611baed2954d3cddbf70e84f8ca1a8e8
#
_cell.length_a   1.000
_cell.length_b   1.000
_cell.length_c   1.000
_cell.angle_alpha   90.00
_cell.angle_beta   90.00
_cell.angle_gamma   90.00
#
_symmetry.space_group_name_H-M   'P 1'
#
loop_
_entity.id
_entity.type
_entity.pdbx_description
1 polymer ?
#
loop_
_entity_poly.entity_id
_entity_poly.type
_entity_poly.pdbx_seq_one_letter_code
_entity_poly.pdbx_strand_id
1 'polypeptide(L)'
;LGFDRMAEVQEEILWLCEAAHVPVIWATQVLEHLNKEGVPSRAEVTDAAMSGRAECVMLNKGKHMSQTVSFLDDVLHRMSDHQHKKLAMLRKLSISQKL
;
A
#
# COMPACT_ATOMS: atom_id res chain seq x y z
N LEU A 1 8.19 15.23 16.82
CA LEU A 1 8.61 14.04 16.10
C LEU A 1 9.33 14.42 14.82
N GLY A 2 10.49 13.85 14.58
CA GLY A 2 11.25 14.10 13.35
C GLY A 2 10.69 13.30 12.18
N PHE A 3 11.05 13.71 10.96
CA PHE A 3 10.62 12.99 9.75
C PHE A 3 11.12 11.55 9.70
N ASP A 4 12.25 11.28 10.34
CA ASP A 4 12.84 9.95 10.40
C ASP A 4 12.00 8.94 11.20
N ARG A 5 11.07 9.44 12.04
CA ARG A 5 10.17 8.59 12.83
C ARG A 5 8.78 8.45 12.23
N MET A 6 8.49 9.12 11.14
CA MET A 6 7.17 9.07 10.53
C MET A 6 6.76 7.65 10.13
N ALA A 7 7.70 6.87 9.59
CA ALA A 7 7.41 5.51 9.17
C ALA A 7 7.04 4.62 10.36
N GLU A 8 7.71 4.80 11.51
CA GLU A 8 7.40 4.05 12.72
C GLU A 8 6.01 4.38 13.25
N VAL A 9 5.68 5.68 13.29
CA VAL A 9 4.36 6.13 13.74
C VAL A 9 3.27 5.58 12.84
N GLN A 10 3.49 5.60 11.53
CA GLN A 10 2.55 5.07 10.56
C GLN A 10 2.31 3.57 10.78
N GLU A 11 3.37 2.80 11.00
CA GLU A 11 3.26 1.37 11.30
C GLU A 11 2.47 1.11 12.57
N GLU A 12 2.75 1.86 13.63
CA GLU A 12 2.06 1.70 14.91
C GLU A 12 0.57 2.03 14.78
N ILE A 13 0.22 3.06 14.03
CA ILE A 13 -1.18 3.40 13.77
C ILE A 13 -1.89 2.26 13.03
N LEU A 14 -1.26 1.69 12.03
CA LEU A 14 -1.82 0.55 11.30
C LEU A 14 -2.03 -0.65 12.20
N TRP A 15 -1.08 -0.95 13.06
CA TRP A 15 -1.20 -2.06 14.02
C TRP A 15 -2.32 -1.85 15.03
N LEU A 16 -2.43 -0.63 15.58
CA LEU A 16 -3.48 -0.29 16.56
C LEU A 16 -4.87 -0.40 15.92
N CYS A 17 -5.03 0.12 14.71
CA CYS A 17 -6.31 0.07 14.02
C CYS A 17 -6.68 -1.36 13.65
N GLU A 18 -5.73 -2.16 13.23
CA GLU A 18 -5.96 -3.57 12.93
C GLU A 18 -6.40 -4.33 14.18
N ALA A 19 -5.70 -4.12 15.30
CA ALA A 19 -6.03 -4.77 16.56
C ALA A 19 -7.41 -4.36 17.10
N ALA A 20 -7.79 -3.10 16.87
CA ALA A 20 -9.09 -2.56 17.30
C ALA A 20 -10.21 -2.79 16.29
N HIS A 21 -9.92 -3.39 15.15
CA HIS A 21 -10.86 -3.60 14.04
C HIS A 21 -11.45 -2.29 13.53
N VAL A 22 -10.61 -1.25 13.44
CA VAL A 22 -10.99 0.07 12.93
C VAL A 22 -10.48 0.21 11.50
N PRO A 23 -11.36 0.50 10.52
CA PRO A 23 -10.92 0.71 9.14
C PRO A 23 -10.02 1.94 9.02
N VAL A 24 -8.99 1.82 8.18
CA VAL A 24 -8.03 2.89 7.93
C VAL A 24 -8.18 3.39 6.50
N ILE A 25 -8.22 4.70 6.32
CA ILE A 25 -8.21 5.32 5.01
C ILE A 25 -6.82 5.89 4.74
N TRP A 26 -6.17 5.37 3.69
CA TRP A 26 -4.89 5.87 3.24
C TRP A 26 -5.14 7.11 2.40
N ALA A 27 -4.68 8.26 2.87
CA ALA A 27 -5.08 9.55 2.30
C ALA A 27 -3.88 10.46 2.09
N THR A 28 -4.15 11.58 1.44
CA THR A 28 -3.26 12.69 1.12
C THR A 28 -2.20 12.37 0.06
N GLN A 29 -2.30 13.06 -1.06
CA GLN A 29 -1.32 13.04 -2.16
C GLN A 29 -1.03 11.66 -2.76
N VAL A 30 -1.94 10.70 -2.59
CA VAL A 30 -1.77 9.38 -3.17
C VAL A 30 -1.87 9.48 -4.69
N LEU A 31 -0.79 9.11 -5.39
CA LEU A 31 -0.68 9.18 -6.85
C LEU A 31 -1.06 10.57 -7.42
N GLU A 32 -0.77 11.64 -6.69
CA GLU A 32 -1.14 12.98 -7.09
C GLU A 32 -0.47 13.41 -8.39
N HIS A 33 0.81 13.11 -8.56
CA HIS A 33 1.54 13.45 -9.77
C HIS A 33 0.99 12.70 -10.99
N LEU A 34 0.69 11.42 -10.84
CA LEU A 34 0.06 10.63 -11.90
C LEU A 34 -1.28 11.24 -12.30
N ASN A 35 -2.09 11.62 -11.30
CA ASN A 35 -3.42 12.16 -11.54
C ASN A 35 -3.39 13.52 -12.24
N LYS A 36 -2.41 14.35 -11.95
CA LYS A 36 -2.28 15.68 -12.54
C LYS A 36 -1.49 15.69 -13.84
N GLU A 37 -0.41 14.95 -13.92
CA GLU A 37 0.54 15.01 -15.03
C GLU A 37 0.48 13.79 -15.97
N GLY A 38 -0.18 12.74 -15.57
CA GLY A 38 -0.29 11.52 -16.36
C GLY A 38 0.90 10.58 -16.26
N VAL A 39 1.91 10.92 -15.47
CA VAL A 39 3.12 10.11 -15.26
C VAL A 39 3.37 9.99 -13.75
N PRO A 40 3.53 8.78 -13.21
CA PRO A 40 3.79 8.61 -11.78
C PRO A 40 5.24 8.90 -11.44
N SER A 41 5.48 9.38 -10.22
CA SER A 41 6.82 9.43 -9.66
C SER A 41 7.13 8.12 -8.95
N ARG A 42 8.42 7.84 -8.75
CA ARG A 42 8.85 6.61 -8.07
C ARG A 42 8.31 6.53 -6.64
N ALA A 43 8.35 7.64 -5.91
CA ALA A 43 7.86 7.71 -4.54
C ALA A 43 6.37 7.41 -4.45
N GLU A 44 5.59 7.90 -5.42
CA GLU A 44 4.15 7.65 -5.46
C GLU A 44 3.83 6.17 -5.68
N VAL A 45 4.59 5.49 -6.53
CA VAL A 45 4.38 4.07 -6.81
C VAL A 45 4.63 3.24 -5.55
N THR A 46 5.70 3.55 -4.83
CA THR A 46 6.01 2.87 -3.56
C THR A 46 4.94 3.13 -2.51
N ASP A 47 4.49 4.39 -2.39
CA ASP A 47 3.42 4.77 -1.47
C ASP A 47 2.11 4.05 -1.81
N ALA A 48 1.76 3.98 -3.10
CA ALA A 48 0.56 3.26 -3.54
C ALA A 48 0.64 1.76 -3.19
N ALA A 49 1.81 1.17 -3.32
CA ALA A 49 2.00 -0.23 -2.94
C ALA A 49 1.77 -0.45 -1.45
N MET A 50 2.21 0.48 -0.61
CA MET A 50 1.99 0.42 0.85
C MET A 50 0.52 0.62 1.23
N SER A 51 -0.25 1.33 0.40
CA SER A 51 -1.65 1.62 0.69
C SER A 51 -2.53 0.36 0.77
N GLY A 52 -2.05 -0.77 0.26
CA GLY A 52 -2.74 -2.05 0.37
C GLY A 52 -2.92 -2.54 1.81
N ARG A 53 -2.20 -1.95 2.76
CA ARG A 53 -2.34 -2.27 4.19
C ARG A 53 -3.55 -1.58 4.83
N ALA A 54 -4.13 -0.60 4.16
CA ALA A 54 -5.34 0.08 4.61
C ALA A 54 -6.56 -0.52 3.90
N GLU A 55 -7.74 -0.25 4.43
CA GLU A 55 -8.99 -0.78 3.89
C GLU A 55 -9.52 0.08 2.74
N CYS A 56 -9.07 1.33 2.66
CA CYS A 56 -9.55 2.28 1.66
C CYS A 56 -8.43 3.23 1.29
N VAL A 57 -8.39 3.64 0.03
CA VAL A 57 -7.43 4.63 -0.46
C VAL A 57 -8.19 5.81 -1.02
N MET A 58 -7.85 7.03 -0.58
CA MET A 58 -8.48 8.25 -1.06
C MET A 58 -7.61 8.89 -2.14
N LEU A 59 -8.21 9.16 -3.29
CA LEU A 59 -7.57 9.87 -4.38
C LEU A 59 -8.15 11.28 -4.51
N ASN A 60 -7.30 12.25 -4.78
CA ASN A 60 -7.73 13.63 -5.01
C ASN A 60 -8.17 13.82 -6.45
N LYS A 61 -8.91 14.91 -6.71
CA LYS A 61 -9.34 15.25 -8.07
C LYS A 61 -8.14 15.55 -8.97
N GLY A 62 -8.26 15.14 -10.23
CA GLY A 62 -7.23 15.43 -11.22
C GLY A 62 -7.70 15.07 -12.62
N LYS A 63 -6.91 15.40 -13.62
CA LYS A 63 -7.25 15.20 -15.04
C LYS A 63 -7.22 13.73 -15.46
N HIS A 64 -6.46 12.90 -14.76
CA HIS A 64 -6.21 11.52 -15.13
C HIS A 64 -6.78 10.53 -14.11
N MET A 65 -7.99 10.79 -13.63
CA MET A 65 -8.62 9.95 -12.59
C MET A 65 -8.80 8.49 -13.03
N SER A 66 -9.33 8.26 -14.21
CA SER A 66 -9.50 6.89 -14.74
C SER A 66 -8.20 6.13 -14.78
N GLN A 67 -7.18 6.76 -15.32
CA GLN A 67 -5.84 6.18 -15.42
C GLN A 67 -5.26 5.90 -14.04
N THR A 68 -5.45 6.80 -13.10
CA THR A 68 -4.95 6.69 -11.73
C THR A 68 -5.61 5.53 -11.00
N VAL A 69 -6.93 5.41 -11.09
CA VAL A 69 -7.66 4.31 -10.47
C VAL A 69 -7.23 2.98 -11.05
N SER A 70 -7.09 2.90 -12.35
CA SER A 70 -6.64 1.69 -13.06
C SER A 70 -5.23 1.28 -12.64
N PHE A 71 -4.33 2.26 -12.53
CA PHE A 71 -2.96 2.04 -12.10
C PHE A 71 -2.90 1.54 -10.66
N LEU A 72 -3.65 2.18 -9.77
CA LEU A 72 -3.72 1.78 -8.35
C LEU A 72 -4.25 0.36 -8.22
N ASP A 73 -5.31 0.03 -8.95
CA ASP A 73 -5.88 -1.31 -8.95
C ASP A 73 -4.85 -2.36 -9.35
N ASP A 74 -4.09 -2.09 -10.41
CA ASP A 74 -3.05 -2.99 -10.89
C ASP A 74 -1.94 -3.18 -9.85
N VAL A 75 -1.47 -2.09 -9.24
CA VAL A 75 -0.43 -2.13 -8.21
C VAL A 75 -0.89 -2.97 -7.01
N LEU A 76 -2.10 -2.74 -6.54
CA LEU A 76 -2.65 -3.46 -5.38
C LEU A 76 -2.81 -4.95 -5.65
N HIS A 77 -3.27 -5.32 -6.85
CA HIS A 77 -3.39 -6.72 -7.25
C HIS A 77 -2.02 -7.41 -7.31
N ARG A 78 -1.04 -6.77 -7.90
CA ARG A 78 0.32 -7.32 -8.00
C ARG A 78 0.95 -7.50 -6.63
N MET A 79 0.76 -6.55 -5.73
CA MET A 79 1.29 -6.64 -4.37
C MET A 79 0.61 -7.75 -3.58
N SER A 80 -0.69 -7.92 -3.73
CA SER A 80 -1.44 -8.99 -3.07
C SER A 80 -0.94 -10.35 -3.52
N ASP A 81 -0.80 -10.55 -4.83
CA ASP A 81 -0.29 -11.81 -5.39
C ASP A 81 1.13 -12.11 -4.92
N HIS A 82 1.98 -11.09 -4.91
CA HIS A 82 3.37 -11.22 -4.48
C HIS A 82 3.46 -11.65 -3.01
N GLN A 83 2.69 -11.01 -2.14
CA GLN A 83 2.66 -11.35 -0.72
C GLN A 83 2.13 -12.75 -0.48
N HIS A 84 1.12 -13.15 -1.24
CA HIS A 84 0.55 -14.49 -1.13
C HIS A 84 1.59 -15.57 -1.50
N LYS A 85 2.32 -15.38 -2.57
CA LYS A 85 3.40 -16.27 -2.98
C LYS A 85 4.50 -16.35 -1.93
N LYS A 86 4.87 -15.23 -1.35
CA LYS A 86 5.88 -15.17 -0.30
C LYS A 86 5.48 -15.99 0.92
N LEU A 87 4.24 -15.85 1.37
CA LEU A 87 3.72 -16.61 2.51
C LEU A 87 3.72 -18.11 2.23
N ALA A 88 3.33 -18.51 1.03
CA ALA A 88 3.33 -19.92 0.61
C ALA A 88 4.74 -20.51 0.62
N MET A 89 5.73 -19.75 0.14
CA MET A 89 7.12 -20.18 0.17
C MET A 89 7.66 -20.29 1.59
N LEU A 90 7.33 -19.36 2.46
CA LEU A 90 7.74 -19.40 3.86
C LEU A 90 7.15 -20.61 4.57
N ARG A 91 5.91 -20.96 4.28
CA ARG A 91 5.27 -22.18 4.81
C ARG A 91 6.00 -23.44 4.36
N LYS A 92 6.34 -23.53 3.09
CA LYS A 92 7.10 -24.68 2.56
C LYS A 92 8.44 -24.85 3.26
N LEU A 93 9.15 -23.73 3.44
CA LEU A 93 10.45 -23.76 4.13
C LEU A 93 10.30 -24.21 5.58
N SER A 94 9.29 -23.72 6.28
CA SER A 94 9.03 -24.11 7.66
C SER A 94 8.73 -25.60 7.78
N ILE A 95 7.92 -26.13 6.90
CA ILE A 95 7.58 -27.55 6.86
C ILE A 95 8.83 -28.40 6.55
N SER A 96 9.63 -27.98 5.58
CA SER A 96 10.86 -28.67 5.20
C SER A 96 11.85 -28.75 6.35
N GLN A 97 11.93 -27.72 7.17
CA GLN A 97 12.83 -27.68 8.33
C GLN A 97 12.40 -28.62 9.46
N LYS A 98 11.13 -28.94 9.54
CA LYS A 98 10.59 -29.84 10.56
C LYS A 98 10.74 -31.30 10.19
N LEU A 99 10.99 -31.59 8.94
CA LEU A 99 11.20 -32.91 8.44
C LEU A 99 12.69 -33.30 8.49
#